data_85efba1e9aacd9b166e5c5adeede2fe3
#
_entry.id   85efba1e9aacd9b166e5c5adeede2fe3
#
_cell.length_a   1.000
_cell.length_b   1.000
_cell.length_c   1.000
_cell.angle_alpha   90.00
_cell.angle_beta   90.00
_cell.angle_gamma   90.00
#
_symmetry.space_group_name_H-M   'P 1'
#
loop_
_entity.id
_entity.type
_entity.pdbx_description
1 polymer ?
#
loop_
_entity_poly.entity_id
_entity_poly.type
_entity_poly.pdbx_seq_one_letter_code
_entity_poly.pdbx_strand_id
1 'polypeptide(L)'
;MATGTLDGTQAPVSESAEPKFQYPGIPVTCDGAEAVVWVETRICQGSGAFPITSSTTMGTGFNAAVQNGIPNLWGDDLVFVEPESEHSSATFCEGFAAAGGRVTNFTSGQGLVLMKEVLYTIAGKRLGVVFNIGARALTSQALNVHAGHDD
;
A
#
# COMPACT_ATOMS: atom_id res chain seq x y z
N MET A 1 -57.67 27.19 -36.26
CA MET A 1 -56.23 27.01 -35.99
C MET A 1 -55.99 27.24 -34.54
N ALA A 2 -55.80 26.18 -33.77
CA ALA A 2 -55.54 26.24 -32.33
C ALA A 2 -54.08 25.88 -32.08
N THR A 3 -53.30 26.85 -31.60
CA THR A 3 -51.89 26.70 -31.21
C THR A 3 -51.84 26.25 -29.77
N GLY A 4 -51.57 24.96 -29.56
CA GLY A 4 -51.33 24.41 -28.20
C GLY A 4 -49.90 24.65 -27.82
N THR A 5 -49.67 25.42 -26.78
CA THR A 5 -48.40 25.57 -26.07
C THR A 5 -48.17 24.34 -25.18
N LEU A 6 -47.10 23.60 -25.48
CA LEU A 6 -46.62 22.53 -24.57
C LEU A 6 -45.89 23.18 -23.39
N ASP A 7 -46.52 23.19 -22.25
CA ASP A 7 -45.89 23.55 -20.96
C ASP A 7 -45.01 22.39 -20.48
N GLY A 8 -43.70 22.52 -20.66
CA GLY A 8 -42.72 21.55 -20.24
C GLY A 8 -42.26 21.81 -18.82
N THR A 9 -43.12 21.56 -17.82
CA THR A 9 -42.68 21.53 -16.41
C THR A 9 -41.88 20.26 -16.16
N GLN A 10 -40.56 20.38 -16.26
CA GLN A 10 -39.65 19.34 -15.73
C GLN A 10 -39.82 19.29 -14.21
N ALA A 11 -40.19 18.10 -13.71
CA ALA A 11 -40.17 17.83 -12.29
C ALA A 11 -38.75 18.04 -11.73
N PRO A 12 -38.61 18.61 -10.50
CA PRO A 12 -37.29 18.78 -9.92
C PRO A 12 -36.63 17.42 -9.74
N VAL A 13 -35.43 17.26 -10.30
CA VAL A 13 -34.57 16.10 -10.05
C VAL A 13 -34.28 16.11 -8.55
N SER A 14 -34.79 15.13 -7.82
CA SER A 14 -34.48 14.97 -6.41
C SER A 14 -32.97 14.75 -6.30
N GLU A 15 -32.26 15.70 -5.71
CA GLU A 15 -30.88 15.52 -5.29
C GLU A 15 -30.85 14.29 -4.39
N SER A 16 -30.31 13.18 -4.89
CA SER A 16 -30.10 11.98 -4.09
C SER A 16 -29.14 12.36 -2.96
N ALA A 17 -29.61 12.38 -1.73
CA ALA A 17 -28.80 12.64 -0.56
C ALA A 17 -27.62 11.65 -0.59
N GLU A 18 -26.40 12.16 -0.71
CA GLU A 18 -25.21 11.33 -0.64
C GLU A 18 -25.21 10.52 0.67
N PRO A 19 -24.84 9.24 0.63
CA PRO A 19 -24.82 8.41 1.82
C PRO A 19 -23.88 9.02 2.87
N LYS A 20 -24.42 9.34 4.05
CA LYS A 20 -23.61 9.82 5.17
C LYS A 20 -22.81 8.66 5.75
N PHE A 21 -21.55 8.60 5.40
CA PHE A 21 -20.61 7.67 6.04
C PHE A 21 -20.30 8.11 7.47
N GLN A 22 -20.19 7.14 8.39
CA GLN A 22 -19.78 7.42 9.77
C GLN A 22 -18.38 8.05 9.84
N TYR A 23 -17.49 7.64 8.93
CA TYR A 23 -16.12 8.16 8.78
C TYR A 23 -15.93 8.55 7.31
N PRO A 24 -16.25 9.79 6.92
CA PRO A 24 -16.21 10.20 5.50
C PRO A 24 -14.83 10.29 4.91
N GLY A 25 -13.79 10.31 5.76
CA GLY A 25 -12.42 10.47 5.31
C GLY A 25 -12.10 11.91 4.84
N ILE A 26 -10.90 12.08 4.29
CA ILE A 26 -10.42 13.32 3.69
C ILE A 26 -10.20 13.04 2.20
N PRO A 27 -10.97 13.63 1.28
CA PRO A 27 -10.77 13.45 -0.15
C PRO A 27 -9.39 13.97 -0.58
N VAL A 28 -8.60 13.14 -1.25
CA VAL A 28 -7.28 13.50 -1.79
C VAL A 28 -7.11 12.92 -3.19
N THR A 29 -6.24 13.53 -3.98
CA THR A 29 -5.75 12.95 -5.23
C THR A 29 -4.34 12.45 -4.96
N CYS A 30 -4.11 11.16 -5.11
CA CYS A 30 -2.81 10.53 -4.91
C CYS A 30 -2.65 9.32 -5.84
N ASP A 31 -1.43 8.85 -6.01
CA ASP A 31 -1.20 7.57 -6.66
C ASP A 31 -1.35 6.40 -5.66
N GLY A 32 -1.27 5.16 -6.18
CA GLY A 32 -1.42 3.96 -5.34
C GLY A 32 -0.32 3.81 -4.29
N ALA A 33 0.91 4.21 -4.61
CA ALA A 33 2.04 4.14 -3.67
C ALA A 33 1.87 5.14 -2.52
N GLU A 34 1.46 6.37 -2.85
CA GLU A 34 1.15 7.40 -1.84
C GLU A 34 0.02 6.96 -0.91
N ALA A 35 -1.05 6.35 -1.46
CA ALA A 35 -2.16 5.84 -0.67
C ALA A 35 -1.70 4.73 0.31
N VAL A 36 -0.86 3.80 -0.16
CA VAL A 36 -0.28 2.74 0.68
C VAL A 36 0.58 3.34 1.79
N VAL A 37 1.49 4.25 1.45
CA VAL A 37 2.36 4.91 2.44
C VAL A 37 1.53 5.65 3.50
N TRP A 38 0.48 6.35 3.07
CA TRP A 38 -0.42 7.06 3.98
C TRP A 38 -1.03 6.12 5.02
N VAL A 39 -1.50 4.94 4.61
CA VAL A 39 -2.09 3.95 5.51
C VAL A 39 -1.02 3.30 6.38
N GLU A 40 0.03 2.75 5.76
CA GLU A 40 1.03 1.93 6.46
C GLU A 40 1.80 2.72 7.53
N THR A 41 2.11 3.98 7.28
CA THR A 41 2.75 4.86 8.28
C THR A 41 1.85 5.16 9.49
N ARG A 42 0.55 4.91 9.39
CA ARG A 42 -0.41 5.12 10.49
C ARG A 42 -0.65 3.86 11.31
N ILE A 43 -0.59 2.69 10.67
CA ILE A 43 -1.00 1.43 11.31
C ILE A 43 0.14 0.47 11.61
N CYS A 44 1.37 0.76 11.14
CA CYS A 44 2.56 -0.03 11.43
C CYS A 44 3.49 0.69 12.42
N GLN A 45 4.39 -0.06 13.03
CA GLN A 45 5.49 0.42 13.86
C GLN A 45 6.82 0.38 13.10
N GLY A 46 6.90 -0.45 12.06
CA GLY A 46 8.10 -0.58 11.27
C GLY A 46 7.87 -1.07 9.85
N SER A 47 8.89 -0.89 9.03
CA SER A 47 8.95 -1.43 7.67
C SER A 47 10.35 -1.92 7.36
N GLY A 48 10.42 -3.05 6.66
CA GLY A 48 11.61 -3.50 5.97
C GLY A 48 11.37 -3.41 4.46
N ALA A 49 12.31 -2.83 3.73
CA ALA A 49 12.21 -2.77 2.28
C ALA A 49 13.61 -2.79 1.66
N PHE A 50 13.76 -3.50 0.53
CA PHE A 50 14.93 -3.39 -0.33
C PHE A 50 14.52 -2.64 -1.60
N PRO A 51 15.29 -1.61 -2.03
CA PRO A 51 14.91 -0.76 -3.16
C PRO A 51 14.85 -1.57 -4.46
N ILE A 52 13.65 -1.72 -5.00
CA ILE A 52 13.43 -2.37 -6.28
C ILE A 52 12.36 -1.61 -7.07
N THR A 53 12.57 -1.47 -8.38
CA THR A 53 11.66 -0.75 -9.27
C THR A 53 10.23 -1.27 -9.12
N SER A 54 9.29 -0.35 -9.13
CA SER A 54 7.87 -0.37 -8.85
C SER A 54 7.47 -0.28 -7.37
N SER A 55 8.33 -0.61 -6.41
CA SER A 55 8.05 -0.46 -4.97
C SER A 55 8.92 0.61 -4.27
N THR A 56 9.93 1.15 -4.94
CA THR A 56 10.86 2.13 -4.37
C THR A 56 10.13 3.36 -3.82
N THR A 57 9.10 3.84 -4.50
CA THR A 57 8.30 5.00 -4.05
C THR A 57 7.63 4.76 -2.70
N MET A 58 7.12 3.54 -2.46
CA MET A 58 6.53 3.17 -1.17
C MET A 58 7.58 3.16 -0.05
N GLY A 59 8.72 2.48 -0.27
CA GLY A 59 9.81 2.44 0.70
C GLY A 59 10.37 3.83 1.02
N THR A 60 10.61 4.65 -0.02
CA THR A 60 11.08 6.04 0.14
C THR A 60 10.08 6.89 0.91
N GLY A 61 8.78 6.76 0.62
CA GLY A 61 7.73 7.51 1.31
C GLY A 61 7.63 7.13 2.81
N PHE A 62 7.74 5.84 3.12
CA PHE A 62 7.74 5.39 4.52
C PHE A 62 9.00 5.89 5.25
N ASN A 63 10.18 5.78 4.64
CA ASN A 63 11.42 6.29 5.21
C ASN A 63 11.37 7.82 5.42
N ALA A 64 10.76 8.58 4.50
CA ALA A 64 10.56 10.01 4.66
C ALA A 64 9.70 10.32 5.89
N ALA A 65 8.66 9.52 6.17
CA ALA A 65 7.86 9.67 7.38
C ALA A 65 8.70 9.45 8.65
N VAL A 66 9.57 8.42 8.65
CA VAL A 66 10.52 8.15 9.75
C VAL A 66 11.44 9.36 9.98
N GLN A 67 12.07 9.86 8.90
CA GLN A 67 13.01 11.00 8.99
C GLN A 67 12.33 12.30 9.47
N ASN A 68 11.05 12.46 9.20
CA ASN A 68 10.26 13.59 9.63
C ASN A 68 9.64 13.40 11.04
N GLY A 69 9.90 12.29 11.71
CA GLY A 69 9.38 12.00 13.04
C GLY A 69 7.86 11.91 13.10
N ILE A 70 7.23 11.40 12.02
CA ILE A 70 5.77 11.23 11.98
C ILE A 70 5.42 9.98 12.77
N PRO A 71 4.66 10.09 13.86
CA PRO A 71 4.27 8.93 14.65
C PRO A 71 3.11 8.17 13.98
N ASN A 72 2.94 6.91 14.37
CA ASN A 72 1.75 6.14 14.04
C ASN A 72 0.52 6.58 14.85
N LEU A 73 -0.62 5.91 14.66
CA LEU A 73 -1.87 6.24 15.37
C LEU A 73 -1.82 6.04 16.89
N TRP A 74 -0.85 5.29 17.39
CA TRP A 74 -0.66 5.05 18.84
C TRP A 74 0.42 5.94 19.44
N GLY A 75 1.04 6.80 18.63
CA GLY A 75 2.10 7.71 19.07
C GLY A 75 3.49 7.07 19.10
N ASP A 76 3.66 5.86 18.53
CA ASP A 76 4.97 5.22 18.45
C ASP A 76 5.79 5.83 17.31
N ASP A 77 7.10 5.93 17.51
CA ASP A 77 8.06 6.26 16.46
C ASP A 77 8.13 5.13 15.43
N LEU A 78 8.23 5.50 14.15
CA LEU A 78 8.36 4.55 13.07
C LEU A 78 9.82 4.09 12.89
N VAL A 79 10.00 2.83 12.53
CA VAL A 79 11.30 2.24 12.20
C VAL A 79 11.33 1.83 10.73
N PHE A 80 12.41 2.17 10.02
CA PHE A 80 12.65 1.72 8.65
C PHE A 80 14.02 1.08 8.55
N VAL A 81 14.07 -0.12 7.96
CA VAL A 81 15.31 -0.86 7.73
C VAL A 81 15.42 -1.24 6.25
N GLU A 82 16.54 -0.87 5.66
CA GLU A 82 16.93 -1.24 4.30
C GLU A 82 18.11 -2.22 4.39
N PRO A 83 17.84 -3.54 4.38
CA PRO A 83 18.89 -4.54 4.40
C PRO A 83 19.45 -4.80 3.00
N GLU A 84 20.35 -5.77 2.85
CA GLU A 84 21.09 -6.04 1.62
C GLU A 84 20.31 -6.81 0.54
N SER A 85 19.10 -7.29 0.85
CA SER A 85 18.25 -8.01 -0.12
C SER A 85 16.80 -8.05 0.30
N GLU A 86 15.92 -8.42 -0.63
CA GLU A 86 14.50 -8.66 -0.34
C GLU A 86 14.31 -9.81 0.65
N HIS A 87 15.12 -10.86 0.58
CA HIS A 87 15.09 -11.97 1.53
C HIS A 87 15.38 -11.48 2.97
N SER A 88 16.43 -10.70 3.14
CA SER A 88 16.78 -10.11 4.45
C SER A 88 15.72 -9.14 4.94
N SER A 89 15.10 -8.39 4.03
CA SER A 89 13.99 -7.50 4.34
C SER A 89 12.78 -8.25 4.89
N ALA A 90 12.41 -9.38 4.27
CA ALA A 90 11.33 -10.24 4.77
C ALA A 90 11.71 -10.87 6.13
N THR A 91 12.97 -11.30 6.32
CA THR A 91 13.46 -11.86 7.57
C THR A 91 13.45 -10.83 8.70
N PHE A 92 13.79 -9.57 8.41
CA PHE A 92 13.62 -8.47 9.37
C PHE A 92 12.14 -8.34 9.78
N CYS A 93 11.21 -8.33 8.82
CA CYS A 93 9.78 -8.25 9.11
C CYS A 93 9.29 -9.46 9.93
N GLU A 94 9.81 -10.67 9.66
CA GLU A 94 9.52 -11.86 10.42
C GLU A 94 9.94 -11.70 11.90
N GLY A 95 11.17 -11.26 12.15
CA GLY A 95 11.68 -11.03 13.50
C GLY A 95 10.91 -9.93 14.23
N PHE A 96 10.58 -8.84 13.53
CA PHE A 96 9.81 -7.73 14.07
C PHE A 96 8.40 -8.18 14.49
N ALA A 97 7.71 -8.93 13.63
CA ALA A 97 6.39 -9.48 13.93
C ALA A 97 6.43 -10.55 15.04
N ALA A 98 7.49 -11.38 15.08
CA ALA A 98 7.68 -12.36 16.15
C ALA A 98 7.89 -11.69 17.52
N ALA A 99 8.46 -10.49 17.55
CA ALA A 99 8.57 -9.67 18.76
C ALA A 99 7.26 -8.97 19.15
N GLY A 100 6.18 -9.15 18.37
CA GLY A 100 4.86 -8.57 18.62
C GLY A 100 4.62 -7.22 17.96
N GLY A 101 5.54 -6.74 17.13
CA GLY A 101 5.40 -5.48 16.41
C GLY A 101 4.51 -5.59 15.16
N ARG A 102 3.92 -4.49 14.75
CA ARG A 102 3.16 -4.34 13.50
C ARG A 102 4.11 -3.86 12.42
N VAL A 103 4.26 -4.63 11.36
CA VAL A 103 5.29 -4.40 10.35
C VAL A 103 4.75 -4.60 8.94
N THR A 104 5.26 -3.79 8.02
CA THR A 104 4.96 -3.88 6.58
C THR A 104 6.25 -4.06 5.78
N ASN A 105 6.11 -4.60 4.58
CA ASN A 105 7.19 -4.74 3.61
C ASN A 105 6.75 -4.16 2.27
N PHE A 106 7.68 -3.53 1.56
CA PHE A 106 7.46 -3.01 0.22
C PHE A 106 8.41 -3.71 -0.76
N THR A 107 7.85 -4.38 -1.76
CA THR A 107 8.63 -5.14 -2.74
C THR A 107 7.95 -5.19 -4.11
N SER A 108 8.59 -5.83 -5.08
CA SER A 108 8.00 -6.15 -6.38
C SER A 108 7.74 -7.65 -6.51
N GLY A 109 7.17 -8.08 -7.64
CA GLY A 109 6.98 -9.50 -7.93
C GLY A 109 8.29 -10.29 -7.87
N GLN A 110 9.40 -9.73 -8.40
CA GLN A 110 10.72 -10.34 -8.36
C GLN A 110 11.23 -10.51 -6.92
N GLY A 111 11.10 -9.47 -6.10
CA GLY A 111 11.50 -9.53 -4.70
C GLY A 111 10.66 -10.53 -3.90
N LEU A 112 9.35 -10.62 -4.22
CA LEU A 112 8.47 -11.62 -3.60
C LEU A 112 8.94 -13.04 -3.91
N VAL A 113 9.35 -13.31 -5.14
CA VAL A 113 9.92 -14.62 -5.53
C VAL A 113 11.22 -14.89 -4.78
N LEU A 114 12.10 -13.89 -4.64
CA LEU A 114 13.37 -14.04 -3.93
C LEU A 114 13.18 -14.34 -2.44
N MET A 115 12.18 -13.74 -1.79
CA MET A 115 11.91 -13.95 -0.36
C MET A 115 10.98 -15.15 -0.08
N LYS A 116 10.65 -15.95 -1.06
CA LYS A 116 9.62 -17.01 -0.99
C LYS A 116 9.77 -17.92 0.23
N GLU A 117 10.98 -18.34 0.59
CA GLU A 117 11.22 -19.20 1.75
C GLU A 117 10.72 -18.55 3.05
N VAL A 118 11.00 -17.26 3.23
CA VAL A 118 10.60 -16.52 4.43
C VAL A 118 9.08 -16.38 4.52
N LEU A 119 8.38 -16.31 3.40
CA LEU A 119 6.91 -16.27 3.40
C LEU A 119 6.29 -17.53 4.02
N TYR A 120 6.90 -18.70 3.78
CA TYR A 120 6.45 -19.94 4.40
C TYR A 120 6.69 -19.95 5.91
N THR A 121 7.81 -19.40 6.38
CA THR A 121 8.10 -19.34 7.82
C THR A 121 7.20 -18.35 8.54
N ILE A 122 6.93 -17.18 7.94
CA ILE A 122 5.95 -16.19 8.42
C ILE A 122 4.56 -16.82 8.52
N ALA A 123 4.10 -17.49 7.45
CA ALA A 123 2.80 -18.13 7.40
C ALA A 123 2.72 -19.29 8.42
N GLY A 124 3.73 -20.14 8.51
CA GLY A 124 3.80 -21.25 9.45
C GLY A 124 3.77 -20.81 10.91
N LYS A 125 4.38 -19.68 11.23
CA LYS A 125 4.36 -19.05 12.56
C LYS A 125 3.11 -18.19 12.80
N ARG A 126 2.26 -17.98 11.79
CA ARG A 126 1.06 -17.13 11.84
C ARG A 126 1.35 -15.69 12.25
N LEU A 127 2.45 -15.13 11.74
CA LEU A 127 2.86 -13.77 12.03
C LEU A 127 2.09 -12.78 11.17
N GLY A 128 1.73 -11.64 11.75
CA GLY A 128 1.03 -10.56 11.06
C GLY A 128 2.02 -9.64 10.33
N VAL A 129 2.31 -9.92 9.07
CA VAL A 129 3.13 -9.07 8.19
C VAL A 129 2.31 -8.69 6.97
N VAL A 130 2.31 -7.43 6.57
CA VAL A 130 1.71 -6.96 5.33
C VAL A 130 2.80 -6.84 4.27
N PHE A 131 2.55 -7.39 3.09
CA PHE A 131 3.41 -7.23 1.92
C PHE A 131 2.69 -6.39 0.88
N ASN A 132 3.21 -5.22 0.59
CA ASN A 132 2.71 -4.32 -0.45
C ASN A 132 3.57 -4.53 -1.70
N ILE A 133 2.94 -5.05 -2.75
CA ILE A 133 3.64 -5.46 -3.97
C ILE A 133 3.41 -4.42 -5.06
N GLY A 134 4.47 -3.71 -5.45
CA GLY A 134 4.50 -2.94 -6.68
C GLY A 134 4.73 -3.90 -7.84
N ALA A 135 3.66 -4.50 -8.36
CA ALA A 135 3.75 -5.58 -9.34
C ALA A 135 4.36 -5.10 -10.68
N ARG A 136 5.12 -5.96 -11.29
CA ARG A 136 5.64 -5.85 -12.66
C ARG A 136 5.90 -7.24 -13.22
N ALA A 137 5.88 -7.38 -14.55
CA ALA A 137 6.09 -8.66 -15.19
C ALA A 137 7.39 -9.35 -14.70
N LEU A 138 7.29 -10.62 -14.36
CA LEU A 138 8.44 -11.43 -13.94
C LEU A 138 9.46 -11.55 -15.06
N THR A 139 10.73 -11.54 -14.68
CA THR A 139 11.84 -11.66 -15.63
C THR A 139 11.84 -13.05 -16.28
N SER A 140 11.84 -13.09 -17.61
CA SER A 140 12.08 -14.30 -18.38
C SER A 140 13.36 -14.17 -19.20
N GLN A 141 13.26 -13.61 -20.40
CA GLN A 141 14.42 -13.42 -21.29
C GLN A 141 15.00 -12.00 -21.21
N ALA A 142 14.22 -11.05 -20.73
CA ALA A 142 14.62 -9.64 -20.58
C ALA A 142 13.99 -9.04 -19.35
N LEU A 143 14.68 -8.04 -18.78
CA LEU A 143 14.14 -7.24 -17.69
C LEU A 143 12.96 -6.41 -18.19
N ASN A 144 11.84 -6.48 -17.49
CA ASN A 144 10.67 -5.66 -17.73
C ASN A 144 10.30 -4.88 -16.45
N VAL A 145 9.91 -3.62 -16.61
CA VAL A 145 9.49 -2.75 -15.51
C VAL A 145 7.99 -2.42 -15.55
N HIS A 146 7.29 -2.92 -16.55
CA HIS A 146 5.85 -2.76 -16.69
C HIS A 146 5.11 -3.99 -16.16
N ALA A 147 3.86 -3.80 -15.76
CA ALA A 147 2.96 -4.88 -15.39
C ALA A 147 2.70 -5.82 -16.58
N GLY A 148 2.44 -7.09 -16.29
CA GLY A 148 2.06 -8.12 -17.25
C GLY A 148 0.98 -9.01 -16.66
N HIS A 149 0.58 -10.04 -17.40
CA HIS A 149 -0.43 -11.00 -16.92
C HIS A 149 0.16 -12.07 -15.99
N ASP A 150 1.46 -12.09 -15.80
CA ASP A 150 2.25 -13.05 -15.03
C ASP A 150 2.84 -12.48 -13.73
N ASP A 151 2.46 -11.26 -13.38
CA ASP A 151 2.91 -10.54 -12.17
C ASP A 151 1.92 -10.60 -11.00
#